data_68e54faa30acc83c7ff90d85d9d0ccd1
#
_entry.id   68e54faa30acc83c7ff90d85d9d0ccd1
#
_cell.length_a   1.000
_cell.length_b   1.000
_cell.length_c   1.000
_cell.angle_alpha   90.00
_cell.angle_beta   90.00
_cell.angle_gamma   90.00
#
_symmetry.space_group_name_H-M   'P 1'
#
loop_
_entity.id
_entity.type
_entity.pdbx_description
1 polymer ?
#
loop_
_entity_poly.entity_id
_entity_poly.type
_entity_poly.pdbx_seq_one_letter_code
_entity_poly.pdbx_strand_id
1 'polypeptide(L)'
;MALKNALTGSVMQFTLATVLGDLIAFIHGHTILGLISPKDLDLFKDKLAAIRPQPVPDVSFCEDLDAMETALRLREALGRIFGAVPQFKKYVYVFPGQHPYAAIYAEKRDPQEYVAQVDYAYLKSLSPMSARTLSELSSLIPKVDCTVLSGEQLGKIQNFLHTNFLSSHPRLISYSDLAILSHPKLSKEEGSKYTRSAATAMSKNPVLLLVPCHLVISKPLYDEFRLQLKSNPNAVLKDAGKFRLGSDIKSYLMYRFGINVKRPA
;
A
#
# COMPACT_ATOMS: atom_id res chain seq x y z
N MET A 1 19.21 3.44 -18.56
CA MET A 1 19.57 1.99 -18.47
C MET A 1 18.89 1.48 -17.20
N ALA A 2 17.66 0.95 -17.31
CA ALA A 2 16.90 0.48 -16.15
C ALA A 2 17.57 -0.80 -15.64
N LEU A 3 17.94 -0.80 -14.36
CA LEU A 3 18.32 -2.01 -13.65
C LEU A 3 17.11 -2.97 -13.71
N LYS A 4 17.19 -3.93 -14.64
CA LYS A 4 16.43 -5.16 -14.52
C LYS A 4 17.04 -5.92 -13.33
N ASN A 5 16.71 -5.53 -12.13
CA ASN A 5 16.86 -6.42 -10.99
C ASN A 5 15.86 -7.55 -11.24
N ALA A 6 16.34 -8.60 -11.89
CA ALA A 6 15.58 -9.82 -12.03
C ALA A 6 15.24 -10.27 -10.61
N LEU A 7 13.95 -10.40 -10.30
CA LEU A 7 13.54 -11.07 -9.08
C LEU A 7 14.07 -12.49 -9.16
N THR A 8 14.95 -12.86 -8.25
CA THR A 8 15.45 -14.23 -8.12
C THR A 8 14.60 -14.89 -7.05
N GLY A 9 13.91 -15.98 -7.37
CA GLY A 9 13.10 -16.72 -6.42
C GLY A 9 11.60 -16.68 -6.69
N SER A 10 10.82 -17.21 -5.74
CA SER A 10 9.37 -17.32 -5.84
C SER A 10 8.65 -16.02 -5.45
N VAL A 11 7.53 -15.74 -6.09
CA VAL A 11 6.57 -14.71 -5.64
C VAL A 11 5.31 -15.41 -5.17
N MET A 12 4.98 -15.23 -3.91
CA MET A 12 3.75 -15.77 -3.33
C MET A 12 2.63 -14.73 -3.38
N GLN A 13 1.44 -15.18 -3.72
CA GLN A 13 0.21 -14.39 -3.65
C GLN A 13 -0.62 -14.86 -2.46
N PHE A 14 -1.02 -13.92 -1.60
CA PHE A 14 -1.92 -14.15 -0.48
C PHE A 14 -3.21 -13.37 -0.69
N THR A 15 -4.36 -14.00 -0.43
CA THR A 15 -5.65 -13.32 -0.42
C THR A 15 -6.11 -13.14 1.02
N LEU A 16 -6.38 -11.89 1.39
CA LEU A 16 -6.78 -11.47 2.73
C LEU A 16 -8.20 -10.90 2.69
N ALA A 17 -9.12 -11.48 3.45
CA ALA A 17 -10.44 -10.91 3.66
C ALA A 17 -10.34 -9.74 4.64
N THR A 18 -10.71 -8.55 4.20
CA THR A 18 -10.67 -7.32 4.99
C THR A 18 -12.02 -6.61 4.98
N VAL A 19 -12.15 -5.58 5.80
CA VAL A 19 -13.32 -4.69 5.79
C VAL A 19 -13.47 -3.86 4.50
N LEU A 20 -12.40 -3.79 3.69
CA LEU A 20 -12.44 -3.20 2.34
C LEU A 20 -12.78 -4.22 1.25
N GLY A 21 -13.22 -5.43 1.62
CA GLY A 21 -13.28 -6.59 0.73
C GLY A 21 -11.94 -7.32 0.69
N ASP A 22 -11.79 -8.19 -0.28
CA ASP A 22 -10.55 -8.95 -0.44
C ASP A 22 -9.41 -8.05 -0.92
N LEU A 23 -8.25 -8.20 -0.29
CA LEU A 23 -6.98 -7.62 -0.73
C LEU A 23 -6.03 -8.75 -1.13
N ILE A 24 -5.26 -8.52 -2.18
CA ILE A 24 -4.31 -9.48 -2.71
C ILE A 24 -2.91 -8.93 -2.51
N ALA A 25 -2.10 -9.64 -1.72
CA ALA A 25 -0.70 -9.32 -1.48
C ALA A 25 0.20 -10.19 -2.35
N PHE A 26 1.22 -9.58 -2.95
CA PHE A 26 2.31 -10.26 -3.66
C PHE A 26 3.60 -10.04 -2.88
N ILE A 27 4.21 -11.13 -2.44
CA ILE A 27 5.34 -11.13 -1.52
C ILE A 27 6.49 -11.94 -2.12
N HIS A 28 7.69 -11.38 -2.06
CA HIS A 28 8.94 -12.02 -2.42
C HIS A 28 9.89 -11.96 -1.22
N GLY A 29 10.16 -13.10 -0.60
CA GLY A 29 10.89 -13.16 0.66
C GLY A 29 10.31 -12.19 1.70
N HIS A 30 11.12 -11.31 2.26
CA HIS A 30 10.70 -10.31 3.24
C HIS A 30 10.10 -9.02 2.65
N THR A 31 9.81 -8.98 1.35
CA THR A 31 9.41 -7.74 0.65
C THR A 31 8.03 -7.85 0.02
N ILE A 32 7.16 -6.89 0.29
CA ILE A 32 5.88 -6.73 -0.39
C ILE A 32 6.09 -5.99 -1.70
N LEU A 33 5.73 -6.63 -2.80
CA LEU A 33 5.76 -6.05 -4.15
C LEU A 33 4.43 -5.40 -4.51
N GLY A 34 3.33 -5.91 -3.97
CA GLY A 34 1.98 -5.42 -4.22
C GLY A 34 1.02 -5.75 -3.10
N LEU A 35 0.07 -4.83 -2.87
CA LEU A 35 -1.13 -5.04 -2.07
C LEU A 35 -2.27 -4.33 -2.81
N ILE A 36 -3.09 -5.09 -3.50
CA ILE A 36 -4.04 -4.58 -4.49
C ILE A 36 -5.46 -5.06 -4.23
N SER A 37 -6.43 -4.37 -4.83
CA SER A 37 -7.79 -4.85 -4.95
C SER A 37 -7.89 -5.93 -6.05
N PRO A 38 -8.81 -6.90 -5.97
CA PRO A 38 -9.02 -7.93 -6.99
C PRO A 38 -9.23 -7.39 -8.41
N LYS A 39 -9.88 -6.23 -8.54
CA LYS A 39 -10.09 -5.55 -9.83
C LYS A 39 -8.81 -5.16 -10.57
N ASP A 40 -7.70 -5.09 -9.85
CA ASP A 40 -6.39 -4.71 -10.40
C ASP A 40 -5.50 -5.93 -10.66
N LEU A 41 -5.99 -7.14 -10.41
CA LEU A 41 -5.20 -8.37 -10.39
C LEU A 41 -4.54 -8.68 -11.74
N ASP A 42 -5.30 -8.59 -12.84
CA ASP A 42 -4.78 -8.94 -14.17
C ASP A 42 -3.69 -7.94 -14.59
N LEU A 43 -3.98 -6.63 -14.45
CA LEU A 43 -2.98 -5.59 -14.72
C LEU A 43 -1.69 -5.79 -13.90
N PHE A 44 -1.82 -6.24 -12.67
CA PHE A 44 -0.68 -6.47 -11.79
C PHE A 44 0.13 -7.71 -12.22
N LYS A 45 -0.56 -8.80 -12.60
CA LYS A 45 0.07 -10.02 -13.11
C LYS A 45 0.82 -9.77 -14.43
N ASP A 46 0.24 -8.98 -15.33
CA ASP A 46 0.91 -8.61 -16.59
C ASP A 46 2.22 -7.87 -16.32
N LYS A 47 2.22 -6.95 -15.34
CA LYS A 47 3.44 -6.24 -14.94
C LYS A 47 4.47 -7.18 -14.32
N LEU A 48 4.08 -8.10 -13.46
CA LEU A 48 4.98 -9.11 -12.89
C LEU A 48 5.55 -10.01 -13.97
N ALA A 49 4.71 -10.49 -14.90
CA ALA A 49 5.15 -11.33 -16.01
C ALA A 49 6.17 -10.64 -16.92
N ALA A 50 6.06 -9.31 -17.11
CA ALA A 50 7.00 -8.51 -17.90
C ALA A 50 8.39 -8.39 -17.24
N ILE A 51 8.48 -8.55 -15.93
CA ILE A 51 9.74 -8.47 -15.18
C ILE A 51 10.52 -9.80 -15.25
N ARG A 52 9.84 -10.91 -15.52
CA ARG A 52 10.31 -12.29 -15.58
C ARG A 52 11.51 -12.59 -14.66
N PRO A 53 11.28 -13.26 -13.53
CA PRO A 53 12.39 -13.78 -12.75
C PRO A 53 13.19 -14.76 -13.61
N GLN A 54 14.51 -14.65 -13.56
CA GLN A 54 15.37 -15.71 -14.11
C GLN A 54 15.05 -17.00 -13.34
N PRO A 55 14.92 -18.15 -14.01
CA PRO A 55 14.78 -19.42 -13.30
C PRO A 55 15.99 -19.59 -12.39
N VAL A 56 15.74 -19.65 -11.08
CA VAL A 56 16.78 -20.00 -10.11
C VAL A 56 16.66 -21.51 -9.88
N PRO A 57 17.75 -22.26 -10.06
CA PRO A 57 17.71 -23.72 -10.00
C PRO A 57 17.32 -24.31 -8.64
N ASP A 58 17.45 -23.55 -7.57
CA ASP A 58 17.09 -23.99 -6.21
C ASP A 58 16.45 -22.86 -5.43
N VAL A 59 15.11 -22.80 -5.44
CA VAL A 59 14.38 -22.00 -4.47
C VAL A 59 14.42 -22.72 -3.14
N SER A 60 15.16 -22.19 -2.18
CA SER A 60 15.26 -22.81 -0.87
C SER A 60 13.90 -22.68 -0.14
N PHE A 61 13.51 -23.73 0.57
CA PHE A 61 12.35 -23.75 1.47
C PHE A 61 12.32 -22.52 2.43
N CYS A 62 13.47 -21.91 2.69
CA CYS A 62 13.61 -20.72 3.52
C CYS A 62 12.89 -19.48 2.92
N GLU A 63 12.89 -19.27 1.60
CA GLU A 63 12.23 -18.11 0.98
C GLU A 63 10.72 -18.14 1.16
N ASP A 64 10.12 -19.31 1.20
CA ASP A 64 8.68 -19.48 1.42
C ASP A 64 8.31 -19.20 2.88
N LEU A 65 9.16 -19.54 3.83
CA LEU A 65 8.99 -19.20 5.25
C LEU A 65 9.07 -17.69 5.45
N ASP A 66 10.01 -17.00 4.80
CA ASP A 66 10.16 -15.55 4.85
C ASP A 66 8.94 -14.84 4.28
N ALA A 67 8.39 -15.33 3.17
CA ALA A 67 7.19 -14.78 2.57
C ALA A 67 5.96 -15.02 3.48
N MET A 68 5.87 -16.17 4.13
CA MET A 68 4.80 -16.47 5.10
C MET A 68 4.90 -15.58 6.34
N GLU A 69 6.09 -15.40 6.91
CA GLU A 69 6.31 -14.47 8.02
C GLU A 69 5.91 -13.05 7.63
N THR A 70 6.31 -12.60 6.44
CA THR A 70 5.95 -11.28 5.91
C THR A 70 4.43 -11.14 5.74
N ALA A 71 3.74 -12.19 5.27
CA ALA A 71 2.28 -12.22 5.16
C ALA A 71 1.59 -12.14 6.53
N LEU A 72 2.12 -12.81 7.55
CA LEU A 72 1.62 -12.71 8.93
C LEU A 72 1.79 -11.30 9.48
N ARG A 73 2.95 -10.69 9.32
CA ARG A 73 3.21 -9.30 9.72
C ARG A 73 2.28 -8.32 9.00
N LEU A 74 2.07 -8.50 7.69
CA LEU A 74 1.11 -7.71 6.91
C LEU A 74 -0.30 -7.85 7.47
N ARG A 75 -0.75 -9.07 7.74
CA ARG A 75 -2.07 -9.35 8.32
C ARG A 75 -2.26 -8.62 9.65
N GLU A 76 -1.27 -8.64 10.54
CA GLU A 76 -1.30 -7.91 11.80
C GLU A 76 -1.31 -6.40 11.60
N ALA A 77 -0.48 -5.87 10.70
CA ALA A 77 -0.45 -4.44 10.37
C ALA A 77 -1.84 -3.96 9.87
N LEU A 78 -2.46 -4.71 8.98
CA LEU A 78 -3.83 -4.42 8.52
C LEU A 78 -4.85 -4.53 9.67
N GLY A 79 -4.67 -5.48 10.59
CA GLY A 79 -5.47 -5.60 11.79
C GLY A 79 -5.40 -4.34 12.67
N ARG A 80 -4.22 -3.72 12.82
CA ARG A 80 -4.08 -2.43 13.52
C ARG A 80 -4.78 -1.29 12.77
N ILE A 81 -4.66 -1.25 11.44
CA ILE A 81 -5.32 -0.23 10.62
C ILE A 81 -6.84 -0.34 10.73
N PHE A 82 -7.40 -1.52 10.60
CA PHE A 82 -8.84 -1.74 10.55
C PHE A 82 -9.49 -2.02 11.91
N GLY A 83 -8.72 -2.27 12.96
CA GLY A 83 -9.26 -2.72 14.25
C GLY A 83 -9.77 -4.17 14.26
N ALA A 84 -9.64 -4.88 13.15
CA ALA A 84 -10.00 -6.29 13.01
C ALA A 84 -8.93 -7.01 12.18
N VAL A 85 -8.42 -8.13 12.67
CA VAL A 85 -7.38 -8.89 12.00
C VAL A 85 -7.95 -9.60 10.77
N PRO A 86 -7.45 -9.33 9.56
CA PRO A 86 -7.92 -10.01 8.36
C PRO A 86 -7.71 -11.52 8.42
N GLN A 87 -8.54 -12.25 7.69
CA GLN A 87 -8.39 -13.70 7.54
C GLN A 87 -7.70 -14.03 6.22
N PHE A 88 -6.78 -14.98 6.24
CA PHE A 88 -6.27 -15.59 5.01
C PHE A 88 -7.35 -16.45 4.37
N LYS A 89 -7.66 -16.19 3.11
CA LYS A 89 -8.56 -17.05 2.31
C LYS A 89 -7.76 -18.06 1.49
N LYS A 90 -6.68 -17.60 0.86
CA LYS A 90 -5.90 -18.41 -0.08
C LYS A 90 -4.47 -17.87 -0.20
N TYR A 91 -3.53 -18.76 -0.49
CA TYR A 91 -2.20 -18.41 -0.97
C TYR A 91 -1.82 -19.29 -2.15
N VAL A 92 -1.07 -18.74 -3.12
CA VAL A 92 -0.63 -19.44 -4.32
C VAL A 92 0.72 -18.88 -4.78
N TYR A 93 1.53 -19.72 -5.41
CA TYR A 93 2.73 -19.27 -6.11
C TYR A 93 2.35 -18.62 -7.44
N VAL A 94 2.86 -17.42 -7.70
CA VAL A 94 2.63 -16.71 -8.97
C VAL A 94 3.66 -17.13 -10.00
N PHE A 95 4.88 -17.35 -9.54
CA PHE A 95 5.98 -17.90 -10.32
C PHE A 95 6.55 -19.09 -9.56
N PRO A 96 6.07 -20.29 -9.84
CA PRO A 96 6.70 -21.48 -9.31
C PRO A 96 8.08 -21.57 -9.98
N GLY A 97 9.14 -21.40 -9.19
CA GLY A 97 10.39 -22.05 -9.49
C GLY A 97 10.12 -23.56 -9.67
N GLN A 98 11.09 -24.36 -9.97
CA GLN A 98 10.92 -25.83 -10.08
C GLN A 98 10.61 -26.48 -8.70
N HIS A 99 9.73 -25.86 -7.91
CA HIS A 99 9.37 -26.40 -6.61
C HIS A 99 8.48 -27.61 -6.81
N PRO A 100 8.83 -28.80 -6.27
CA PRO A 100 8.08 -30.04 -6.50
C PRO A 100 6.61 -29.98 -6.02
N TYR A 101 6.28 -29.03 -5.14
CA TYR A 101 4.91 -28.81 -4.62
C TYR A 101 4.15 -27.70 -5.35
N ALA A 102 4.75 -26.98 -6.31
CA ALA A 102 4.08 -25.89 -7.02
C ALA A 102 2.83 -26.36 -7.79
N ALA A 103 2.83 -27.60 -8.26
CA ALA A 103 1.68 -28.19 -8.95
C ALA A 103 0.47 -28.42 -8.03
N ILE A 104 0.67 -28.58 -6.72
CA ILE A 104 -0.41 -28.84 -5.75
C ILE A 104 -1.24 -27.57 -5.48
N TYR A 105 -0.65 -26.39 -5.64
CA TYR A 105 -1.26 -25.10 -5.31
C TYR A 105 -1.72 -24.29 -6.53
N ALA A 106 -1.50 -24.83 -7.74
CA ALA A 106 -1.97 -24.23 -8.99
C ALA A 106 -3.45 -24.59 -9.26
N GLU A 107 -4.34 -24.38 -8.29
CA GLU A 107 -5.77 -24.57 -8.51
C GLU A 107 -6.32 -23.63 -9.59
N LYS A 108 -7.18 -24.17 -10.46
CA LYS A 108 -7.98 -23.39 -11.41
C LYS A 108 -8.81 -22.39 -10.63
N ARG A 109 -8.69 -21.12 -10.96
CA ARG A 109 -9.39 -20.03 -10.28
C ARG A 109 -10.79 -19.88 -10.86
N ASP A 110 -11.77 -19.80 -9.97
CA ASP A 110 -13.06 -19.21 -10.30
C ASP A 110 -12.94 -17.68 -10.09
N PRO A 111 -13.13 -16.84 -11.12
CA PRO A 111 -13.11 -15.39 -10.98
C PRO A 111 -14.15 -14.84 -10.01
N GLN A 112 -15.19 -15.61 -9.68
CA GLN A 112 -16.27 -15.22 -8.76
C GLN A 112 -15.89 -15.33 -7.28
N GLU A 113 -14.70 -15.81 -6.95
CA GLU A 113 -14.27 -16.10 -5.57
C GLU A 113 -13.86 -14.86 -4.76
N TYR A 114 -13.73 -13.69 -5.40
CA TYR A 114 -13.33 -12.46 -4.73
C TYR A 114 -14.53 -11.61 -4.32
N VAL A 115 -14.72 -11.44 -3.01
CA VAL A 115 -15.74 -10.54 -2.48
C VAL A 115 -15.19 -9.12 -2.43
N ALA A 116 -15.72 -8.24 -3.28
CA ALA A 116 -15.30 -6.84 -3.39
C ALA A 116 -16.19 -5.89 -2.54
N GLN A 117 -16.96 -6.41 -1.58
CA GLN A 117 -17.84 -5.57 -0.77
C GLN A 117 -17.09 -4.94 0.39
N VAL A 118 -17.17 -3.58 0.45
CA VAL A 118 -16.67 -2.78 1.55
C VAL A 118 -17.70 -2.76 2.67
N ASP A 119 -17.29 -3.08 3.88
CA ASP A 119 -18.14 -2.93 5.07
C ASP A 119 -18.12 -1.49 5.57
N TYR A 120 -18.98 -0.66 4.97
CA TYR A 120 -19.10 0.74 5.34
C TYR A 120 -19.63 0.94 6.76
N ALA A 121 -20.49 0.05 7.26
CA ALA A 121 -21.00 0.14 8.63
C ALA A 121 -19.88 -0.02 9.64
N TYR A 122 -19.01 -0.99 9.40
CA TYR A 122 -17.82 -1.19 10.21
C TYR A 122 -16.83 -0.03 10.11
N LEU A 123 -16.53 0.47 8.90
CA LEU A 123 -15.63 1.62 8.72
C LEU A 123 -16.14 2.88 9.45
N LYS A 124 -17.47 3.10 9.47
CA LYS A 124 -18.09 4.20 10.20
C LYS A 124 -17.89 4.08 11.71
N SER A 125 -17.86 2.88 12.26
CA SER A 125 -17.69 2.60 13.68
C SER A 125 -16.26 2.80 14.19
N LEU A 126 -15.26 2.83 13.29
CA LEU A 126 -13.86 2.95 13.67
C LEU A 126 -13.54 4.31 14.29
N SER A 127 -12.88 4.29 15.44
CA SER A 127 -12.28 5.47 16.07
C SER A 127 -10.87 5.73 15.52
N PRO A 128 -10.32 6.94 15.69
CA PRO A 128 -8.90 7.19 15.40
C PRO A 128 -7.99 6.21 16.15
N MET A 129 -6.87 5.83 15.53
CA MET A 129 -5.87 5.00 16.19
C MET A 129 -5.22 5.78 17.35
N SER A 130 -5.01 5.09 18.47
CA SER A 130 -4.23 5.63 19.58
C SER A 130 -2.74 5.78 19.21
N ALA A 131 -2.00 6.62 19.90
CA ALA A 131 -0.55 6.74 19.72
C ALA A 131 0.16 5.38 19.93
N ARG A 132 -0.33 4.56 20.86
CA ARG A 132 0.16 3.20 21.08
C ARG A 132 -0.06 2.33 19.84
N THR A 133 -1.27 2.32 19.29
CA THR A 133 -1.60 1.54 18.09
C THR A 133 -0.75 1.95 16.90
N LEU A 134 -0.49 3.26 16.72
CA LEU A 134 0.39 3.78 15.67
C LEU A 134 1.84 3.33 15.85
N SER A 135 2.33 3.32 17.10
CA SER A 135 3.68 2.82 17.41
C SER A 135 3.81 1.31 17.13
N GLU A 136 2.82 0.52 17.54
CA GLU A 136 2.77 -0.91 17.26
C GLU A 136 2.68 -1.18 15.74
N LEU A 137 1.87 -0.40 15.01
CA LEU A 137 1.80 -0.49 13.56
C LEU A 137 3.16 -0.28 12.91
N SER A 138 3.91 0.72 13.35
CA SER A 138 5.24 1.03 12.81
C SER A 138 6.22 -0.14 12.90
N SER A 139 6.15 -0.95 13.97
CA SER A 139 7.01 -2.13 14.16
C SER A 139 6.59 -3.35 13.30
N LEU A 140 5.31 -3.40 12.92
CA LEU A 140 4.73 -4.51 12.17
C LEU A 140 4.85 -4.34 10.64
N ILE A 141 5.03 -3.10 10.17
CA ILE A 141 5.02 -2.81 8.73
C ILE A 141 6.15 -3.55 8.02
N PRO A 142 5.81 -4.43 7.06
CA PRO A 142 6.82 -5.12 6.28
C PRO A 142 7.54 -4.17 5.32
N LYS A 143 8.72 -4.57 4.85
CA LYS A 143 9.42 -3.86 3.79
C LYS A 143 8.58 -3.85 2.51
N VAL A 144 8.59 -2.71 1.83
CA VAL A 144 7.91 -2.50 0.54
C VAL A 144 8.93 -2.09 -0.50
N ASP A 145 8.84 -2.65 -1.70
CA ASP A 145 9.59 -2.16 -2.85
C ASP A 145 8.67 -1.88 -4.03
N CYS A 146 8.32 -0.63 -4.20
CA CYS A 146 7.49 -0.17 -5.31
C CYS A 146 8.27 0.02 -6.62
N THR A 147 9.62 0.02 -6.61
CA THR A 147 10.43 0.26 -7.81
C THR A 147 10.28 -0.86 -8.83
N VAL A 148 10.07 -2.07 -8.34
CA VAL A 148 9.87 -3.27 -9.15
C VAL A 148 8.70 -3.10 -10.15
N LEU A 149 7.59 -2.53 -9.71
CA LEU A 149 6.35 -2.45 -10.51
C LEU A 149 6.02 -1.05 -11.02
N SER A 150 6.48 -0.02 -10.34
CA SER A 150 6.21 1.38 -10.70
C SER A 150 7.34 2.01 -11.51
N GLY A 151 8.47 1.32 -11.65
CA GLY A 151 9.71 1.87 -12.18
C GLY A 151 10.42 2.77 -11.17
N GLU A 152 11.66 3.11 -11.46
CA GLU A 152 12.57 3.76 -10.49
C GLU A 152 12.04 5.09 -9.96
N GLN A 153 11.58 5.99 -10.85
CA GLN A 153 11.14 7.32 -10.43
C GLN A 153 9.89 7.31 -9.56
N LEU A 154 8.84 6.61 -9.99
CA LEU A 154 7.58 6.56 -9.23
C LEU A 154 7.74 5.72 -7.96
N GLY A 155 8.49 4.63 -8.05
CA GLY A 155 8.77 3.75 -6.91
C GLY A 155 9.56 4.45 -5.81
N LYS A 156 10.53 5.31 -6.14
CA LYS A 156 11.25 6.14 -5.14
C LYS A 156 10.30 7.04 -4.35
N ILE A 157 9.35 7.69 -5.01
CA ILE A 157 8.37 8.56 -4.35
C ILE A 157 7.46 7.71 -3.42
N GLN A 158 7.03 6.54 -3.89
CA GLN A 158 6.19 5.62 -3.13
C GLN A 158 6.92 5.04 -1.91
N ASN A 159 8.16 4.58 -2.09
CA ASN A 159 8.99 4.07 -1.01
C ASN A 159 9.32 5.17 0.02
N PHE A 160 9.58 6.40 -0.43
CA PHE A 160 9.77 7.54 0.46
C PHE A 160 8.53 7.78 1.33
N LEU A 161 7.33 7.77 0.74
CA LEU A 161 6.09 7.95 1.46
C LEU A 161 5.85 6.81 2.47
N HIS A 162 6.09 5.57 2.06
CA HIS A 162 5.99 4.40 2.94
C HIS A 162 6.90 4.55 4.18
N THR A 163 8.18 4.85 3.96
CA THR A 163 9.18 4.91 5.04
C THR A 163 8.94 6.05 6.02
N ASN A 164 8.45 7.21 5.54
CA ASN A 164 8.41 8.42 6.35
C ASN A 164 7.03 8.78 6.90
N PHE A 165 5.95 8.22 6.37
CA PHE A 165 4.58 8.66 6.69
C PHE A 165 3.68 7.59 7.31
N LEU A 166 4.09 6.34 7.29
CA LEU A 166 3.36 5.28 7.99
C LEU A 166 3.88 5.04 9.42
N SER A 167 5.07 5.58 9.73
CA SER A 167 5.67 5.53 11.06
C SER A 167 4.97 6.49 12.04
N SER A 168 5.35 6.47 13.27
CA SER A 168 4.81 7.01 14.52
C SER A 168 3.93 8.29 14.50
N HIS A 169 3.92 9.08 13.44
CA HIS A 169 3.13 10.31 13.33
C HIS A 169 2.58 10.50 11.91
N PRO A 170 1.49 9.83 11.54
CA PRO A 170 0.88 10.03 10.24
C PRO A 170 0.48 11.50 10.08
N ARG A 171 0.92 12.12 9.00
CA ARG A 171 0.67 13.52 8.68
C ARG A 171 0.13 13.63 7.27
N LEU A 172 -0.76 14.61 7.07
CA LEU A 172 -1.07 15.02 5.71
C LEU A 172 0.17 15.62 5.05
N ILE A 173 0.29 15.35 3.76
CA ILE A 173 1.30 15.96 2.90
C ILE A 173 0.66 16.39 1.58
N SER A 174 1.13 17.47 0.98
CA SER A 174 0.70 17.82 -0.37
C SER A 174 1.51 17.08 -1.42
N TYR A 175 0.95 16.92 -2.65
CA TYR A 175 1.70 16.34 -3.78
C TYR A 175 3.00 17.10 -4.07
N SER A 176 3.01 18.44 -3.94
CA SER A 176 4.21 19.23 -4.17
C SER A 176 5.26 19.06 -3.06
N ASP A 177 4.83 19.01 -1.80
CA ASP A 177 5.76 18.79 -0.69
C ASP A 177 6.32 17.36 -0.74
N LEU A 178 5.49 16.36 -1.10
CA LEU A 178 5.96 14.99 -1.34
C LEU A 178 7.00 14.92 -2.46
N ALA A 179 6.77 15.65 -3.57
CA ALA A 179 7.71 15.72 -4.67
C ALA A 179 9.07 16.29 -4.24
N ILE A 180 9.07 17.40 -3.49
CA ILE A 180 10.28 18.03 -2.97
C ILE A 180 11.03 17.09 -2.02
N LEU A 181 10.34 16.56 -1.02
CA LEU A 181 10.95 15.73 0.02
C LEU A 181 11.46 14.38 -0.50
N SER A 182 10.83 13.81 -1.52
CA SER A 182 11.30 12.57 -2.15
C SER A 182 12.53 12.75 -3.05
N HIS A 183 12.97 14.01 -3.28
CA HIS A 183 14.13 14.35 -4.09
C HIS A 183 15.10 15.25 -3.30
N PRO A 184 15.67 14.78 -2.18
CA PRO A 184 16.42 15.62 -1.23
C PRO A 184 17.72 16.21 -1.80
N LYS A 185 18.18 15.74 -2.96
CA LYS A 185 19.37 16.26 -3.64
C LYS A 185 19.08 17.43 -4.58
N LEU A 186 17.82 17.74 -4.82
CA LEU A 186 17.38 18.82 -5.69
C LEU A 186 17.03 20.06 -4.87
N SER A 187 17.17 21.25 -5.48
CA SER A 187 16.60 22.47 -4.90
C SER A 187 15.07 22.35 -4.80
N LYS A 188 14.45 23.22 -4.00
CA LYS A 188 13.00 23.24 -3.84
C LYS A 188 12.28 23.50 -5.16
N GLU A 189 12.82 24.39 -5.99
CA GLU A 189 12.31 24.74 -7.31
C GLU A 189 12.38 23.55 -8.27
N GLU A 190 13.50 22.84 -8.28
CA GLU A 190 13.68 21.65 -9.10
C GLU A 190 12.79 20.50 -8.62
N GLY A 191 12.75 20.25 -7.30
CA GLY A 191 11.90 19.22 -6.69
C GLY A 191 10.40 19.45 -6.99
N SER A 192 9.95 20.71 -7.03
CA SER A 192 8.56 21.06 -7.33
C SER A 192 8.11 20.64 -8.73
N LYS A 193 9.02 20.54 -9.70
CA LYS A 193 8.74 20.06 -11.08
C LYS A 193 8.25 18.62 -11.10
N TYR A 194 8.54 17.84 -10.05
CA TYR A 194 8.08 16.44 -9.90
C TYR A 194 6.68 16.30 -9.29
N THR A 195 5.95 17.40 -9.03
CA THR A 195 4.59 17.36 -8.45
C THR A 195 3.64 16.46 -9.25
N ARG A 196 3.70 16.52 -10.60
CA ARG A 196 2.89 15.66 -11.46
C ARG A 196 3.31 14.18 -11.35
N SER A 197 4.61 13.91 -11.23
CA SER A 197 5.12 12.56 -10.98
C SER A 197 4.66 12.02 -9.63
N ALA A 198 4.62 12.85 -8.57
CA ALA A 198 4.08 12.46 -7.28
C ALA A 198 2.59 12.10 -7.35
N ALA A 199 1.79 12.89 -8.07
CA ALA A 199 0.38 12.58 -8.30
C ALA A 199 0.21 11.26 -9.09
N THR A 200 1.02 11.04 -10.11
CA THR A 200 1.04 9.80 -10.90
C THR A 200 1.47 8.60 -10.02
N ALA A 201 2.49 8.77 -9.17
CA ALA A 201 2.94 7.73 -8.25
C ALA A 201 1.80 7.31 -7.29
N MET A 202 1.03 8.27 -6.77
CA MET A 202 -0.10 7.97 -5.88
C MET A 202 -1.25 7.28 -6.62
N SER A 203 -1.57 7.69 -7.85
CA SER A 203 -2.63 7.05 -8.65
C SER A 203 -2.27 5.63 -9.10
N LYS A 204 -0.98 5.34 -9.30
CA LYS A 204 -0.45 4.03 -9.72
C LYS A 204 0.14 3.22 -8.56
N ASN A 205 -0.17 3.59 -7.31
CA ASN A 205 0.35 2.91 -6.14
C ASN A 205 0.03 1.40 -6.16
N PRO A 206 1.05 0.51 -6.24
CA PRO A 206 0.83 -0.94 -6.27
C PRO A 206 0.66 -1.54 -4.87
N VAL A 207 0.91 -0.77 -3.81
CA VAL A 207 0.88 -1.26 -2.41
C VAL A 207 -0.07 -0.40 -1.60
N LEU A 208 -1.35 -0.68 -1.76
CA LEU A 208 -2.42 0.04 -1.07
C LEU A 208 -2.23 0.00 0.45
N LEU A 209 -2.62 1.04 1.14
CA LEU A 209 -2.59 1.19 2.60
C LEU A 209 -1.19 1.32 3.19
N LEU A 210 -0.22 0.47 2.82
CA LEU A 210 1.15 0.52 3.33
C LEU A 210 1.95 1.68 2.71
N VAL A 211 1.71 2.01 1.43
CA VAL A 211 2.08 3.32 0.88
C VAL A 211 0.88 4.23 1.11
N PRO A 212 0.93 5.14 2.10
CA PRO A 212 -0.24 5.84 2.59
C PRO A 212 -0.69 6.99 1.66
N CYS A 213 -0.98 6.65 0.39
CA CYS A 213 -1.46 7.62 -0.61
C CYS A 213 -2.79 8.29 -0.19
N HIS A 214 -3.53 7.71 0.76
CA HIS A 214 -4.68 8.35 1.38
C HIS A 214 -4.32 9.58 2.22
N LEU A 215 -3.08 9.75 2.66
CA LEU A 215 -2.60 10.93 3.39
C LEU A 215 -2.07 12.04 2.46
N VAL A 216 -2.09 11.84 1.14
CA VAL A 216 -1.61 12.82 0.17
C VAL A 216 -2.79 13.58 -0.45
N ILE A 217 -2.72 14.93 -0.42
CA ILE A 217 -3.78 15.82 -0.92
C ILE A 217 -3.21 16.92 -1.81
N SER A 218 -4.08 17.70 -2.45
CA SER A 218 -3.66 18.86 -3.25
C SER A 218 -3.05 19.96 -2.39
N LYS A 219 -2.13 20.73 -2.95
CA LYS A 219 -1.46 21.83 -2.21
C LYS A 219 -2.44 22.88 -1.72
N PRO A 220 -3.40 23.37 -2.52
CA PRO A 220 -4.36 24.36 -2.04
C PRO A 220 -5.19 23.85 -0.84
N LEU A 221 -5.66 22.61 -0.90
CA LEU A 221 -6.43 21.99 0.18
C LEU A 221 -5.58 21.79 1.45
N TYR A 222 -4.31 21.43 1.28
CA TYR A 222 -3.37 21.28 2.38
C TYR A 222 -3.09 22.62 3.08
N ASP A 223 -2.87 23.69 2.31
CA ASP A 223 -2.57 25.02 2.85
C ASP A 223 -3.79 25.62 3.56
N GLU A 224 -5.00 25.49 2.98
CA GLU A 224 -6.24 25.89 3.62
C GLU A 224 -6.42 25.19 4.96
N PHE A 225 -6.28 23.86 4.98
CA PHE A 225 -6.44 23.07 6.21
C PHE A 225 -5.39 23.43 7.27
N ARG A 226 -4.14 23.62 6.88
CA ARG A 226 -3.07 24.07 7.79
C ARG A 226 -3.35 25.45 8.39
N LEU A 227 -3.90 26.35 7.59
CA LEU A 227 -4.28 27.68 8.08
C LEU A 227 -5.41 27.56 9.10
N GLN A 228 -6.43 26.75 8.82
CA GLN A 228 -7.54 26.51 9.75
C GLN A 228 -7.05 25.91 11.08
N LEU A 229 -6.11 24.95 11.03
CA LEU A 229 -5.56 24.32 12.25
C LEU A 229 -4.81 25.31 13.17
N LYS A 230 -4.28 26.41 12.65
CA LYS A 230 -3.63 27.45 13.49
C LYS A 230 -4.63 28.17 14.39
N SER A 231 -5.85 28.38 13.92
CA SER A 231 -6.91 29.07 14.66
C SER A 231 -7.90 28.11 15.36
N ASN A 232 -8.00 26.88 14.85
CA ASN A 232 -8.92 25.87 15.39
C ASN A 232 -8.25 24.50 15.33
N PRO A 233 -7.74 23.95 16.47
CA PRO A 233 -7.17 22.62 16.53
C PRO A 233 -8.11 21.49 16.08
N ASN A 234 -9.43 21.73 16.13
CA ASN A 234 -10.45 20.79 15.70
C ASN A 234 -10.95 21.05 14.27
N ALA A 235 -10.18 21.80 13.46
CA ALA A 235 -10.55 22.07 12.07
C ALA A 235 -10.81 20.75 11.33
N VAL A 236 -11.80 20.80 10.43
CA VAL A 236 -12.26 19.64 9.65
C VAL A 236 -11.85 19.83 8.20
N LEU A 237 -11.08 18.91 7.66
CA LEU A 237 -10.78 18.85 6.24
C LEU A 237 -12.07 18.60 5.45
N LYS A 238 -12.45 19.53 4.57
CA LYS A 238 -13.74 19.50 3.87
C LYS A 238 -13.85 18.38 2.82
N ASP A 239 -12.73 18.04 2.19
CA ASP A 239 -12.66 17.05 1.11
C ASP A 239 -11.37 16.24 1.21
N ALA A 240 -11.48 14.93 1.14
CA ALA A 240 -10.33 14.03 1.13
C ALA A 240 -9.63 13.97 -0.25
N GLY A 241 -10.31 14.39 -1.31
CA GLY A 241 -9.86 14.24 -2.68
C GLY A 241 -10.04 12.82 -3.23
N LYS A 242 -9.61 12.63 -4.48
CA LYS A 242 -9.73 11.32 -5.17
C LYS A 242 -8.83 10.25 -4.54
N PHE A 243 -9.31 9.01 -4.59
CA PHE A 243 -8.57 7.82 -4.13
C PHE A 243 -8.93 6.61 -4.98
N ARG A 244 -8.02 5.65 -5.13
CA ARG A 244 -8.21 4.46 -5.97
C ARG A 244 -9.36 3.57 -5.51
N LEU A 245 -9.56 3.46 -4.20
CA LEU A 245 -10.66 2.70 -3.60
C LEU A 245 -11.94 3.54 -3.40
N GLY A 246 -11.93 4.82 -3.76
CA GLY A 246 -13.04 5.74 -3.57
C GLY A 246 -12.75 6.83 -2.52
N SER A 247 -13.34 8.03 -2.71
CA SER A 247 -13.16 9.18 -1.81
C SER A 247 -13.66 8.91 -0.39
N ASP A 248 -14.74 8.14 -0.28
CA ASP A 248 -15.34 7.77 1.01
C ASP A 248 -14.38 6.93 1.85
N ILE A 249 -13.79 5.90 1.24
CA ILE A 249 -12.78 5.06 1.89
C ILE A 249 -11.58 5.91 2.30
N LYS A 250 -11.16 6.84 1.45
CA LYS A 250 -10.08 7.78 1.80
C LYS A 250 -10.40 8.57 3.05
N SER A 251 -11.60 9.12 3.16
CA SER A 251 -12.04 9.89 4.33
C SER A 251 -12.01 9.03 5.60
N TYR A 252 -12.50 7.78 5.55
CA TYR A 252 -12.43 6.88 6.71
C TYR A 252 -11.01 6.54 7.11
N LEU A 253 -10.12 6.27 6.15
CA LEU A 253 -8.71 6.00 6.42
C LEU A 253 -8.02 7.22 7.02
N MET A 254 -8.22 8.42 6.46
CA MET A 254 -7.67 9.66 7.01
C MET A 254 -8.13 9.86 8.46
N TYR A 255 -9.42 9.69 8.74
CA TYR A 255 -9.95 9.78 10.10
C TYR A 255 -9.32 8.73 11.02
N ARG A 256 -9.19 7.49 10.56
CA ARG A 256 -8.53 6.41 11.30
C ARG A 256 -7.09 6.75 11.69
N PHE A 257 -6.38 7.48 10.83
CA PHE A 257 -5.03 8.00 11.07
C PHE A 257 -5.01 9.34 11.84
N GLY A 258 -6.12 9.74 12.43
CA GLY A 258 -6.20 10.93 13.29
C GLY A 258 -6.37 12.26 12.55
N ILE A 259 -6.65 12.24 11.24
CA ILE A 259 -6.96 13.46 10.47
C ILE A 259 -8.46 13.74 10.60
N ASN A 260 -8.78 14.87 11.18
CA ASN A 260 -10.18 15.31 11.25
C ASN A 260 -10.70 15.72 9.86
N VAL A 261 -11.51 14.87 9.25
CA VAL A 261 -12.02 15.01 7.89
C VAL A 261 -13.52 14.79 7.85
N LYS A 262 -14.23 15.51 6.97
CA LYS A 262 -15.66 15.29 6.73
C LYS A 262 -15.84 13.87 6.20
N ARG A 263 -16.53 13.03 6.97
CA ARG A 263 -16.86 11.65 6.59
C ARG A 263 -18.19 11.62 5.83
N PRO A 264 -18.35 10.70 4.89
CA PRO A 264 -19.64 10.44 4.25
C PRO A 264 -20.71 10.05 5.28
N ALA A 265 -21.92 10.41 5.00
CA ALA A 265 -23.08 10.11 5.87
C ALA A 265 -23.38 8.59 5.92
#